data_c65b27070f3bb42bd5c448faa42f3b97
#
_entry.id   c65b27070f3bb42bd5c448faa42f3b97
#
_cell.length_a   1.000
_cell.length_b   1.000
_cell.length_c   1.000
_cell.angle_alpha   90.00
_cell.angle_beta   90.00
_cell.angle_gamma   90.00
#
_symmetry.space_group_name_H-M   'P 1'
#
loop_
_entity.id
_entity.type
_entity.pdbx_description
1 polymer ?
#
loop_
_entity_poly.entity_id
_entity_poly.type
_entity_poly.pdbx_seq_one_letter_code
_entity_poly.pdbx_strand_id
1 'polypeptide(L)'
;IISISQNIRRNDTLIHHAYFEMKKLSQLLQKNVILCVLNEDKVMNLECVEYGNTSMFRVKTGYESPWYLTSAGRAIVSMMDHGSKEKMIESAHLEPITKKSIIDKVVLKSELTKVQTQGYCILDEELQENVQGIACPIYDYCNKVIGAVAFTTIKTSQPITSDNIQLLLNCSKAITDSLQ
;
A
#
# COMPACT_ATOMS: atom_id res chain seq x y z
N ILE A 1 -16.22 11.85 18.79
CA ILE A 1 -16.79 10.49 19.03
C ILE A 1 -17.42 9.93 17.74
N ILE A 2 -18.22 10.72 16.97
CA ILE A 2 -18.88 10.25 15.73
C ILE A 2 -17.84 9.88 14.65
N SER A 3 -16.75 10.64 14.48
CA SER A 3 -15.71 10.36 13.47
C SER A 3 -14.94 9.07 13.74
N ILE A 4 -14.68 8.74 15.00
CA ILE A 4 -13.97 7.50 15.38
C ILE A 4 -14.83 6.28 15.08
N SER A 5 -16.12 6.30 15.44
CA SER A 5 -17.04 5.19 15.17
C SER A 5 -17.28 4.96 13.66
N GLN A 6 -17.26 6.02 12.85
CA GLN A 6 -17.38 5.91 11.39
C GLN A 6 -16.13 5.29 10.77
N ASN A 7 -14.92 5.67 11.24
CA ASN A 7 -13.68 5.09 10.77
C ASN A 7 -13.57 3.60 11.13
N ILE A 8 -13.99 3.21 12.34
CA ILE A 8 -14.00 1.79 12.75
C ILE A 8 -14.91 0.99 11.83
N ARG A 9 -16.16 1.40 11.63
CA ARG A 9 -17.11 0.70 10.76
C ARG A 9 -16.61 0.60 9.31
N ARG A 10 -16.00 1.65 8.79
CA ARG A 10 -15.44 1.66 7.44
C ARG A 10 -14.29 0.67 7.30
N ASN A 11 -13.42 0.62 8.29
CA ASN A 11 -12.29 -0.32 8.32
C ASN A 11 -12.78 -1.76 8.43
N ASP A 12 -13.77 -2.06 9.27
CA ASP A 12 -14.36 -3.40 9.40
C ASP A 12 -14.99 -3.86 8.07
N THR A 13 -15.71 -2.97 7.40
CA THR A 13 -16.28 -3.24 6.07
C THR A 13 -15.18 -3.53 5.05
N LEU A 14 -14.13 -2.72 5.00
CA LEU A 14 -13.03 -2.89 4.08
C LEU A 14 -12.30 -4.23 4.33
N ILE A 15 -12.02 -4.58 5.59
CA ILE A 15 -11.42 -5.87 5.95
C ILE A 15 -12.29 -7.02 5.45
N HIS A 16 -13.60 -6.97 5.72
CA HIS A 16 -14.52 -8.02 5.33
C HIS A 16 -14.51 -8.28 3.82
N HIS A 17 -14.55 -7.23 3.01
CA HIS A 17 -14.50 -7.33 1.55
C HIS A 17 -13.11 -7.76 1.02
N ALA A 18 -12.04 -7.33 1.67
CA ALA A 18 -10.69 -7.59 1.21
C ALA A 18 -10.16 -8.99 1.57
N TYR A 19 -10.56 -9.52 2.73
CA TYR A 19 -9.91 -10.70 3.33
C TYR A 19 -9.86 -11.92 2.40
N PHE A 20 -10.96 -12.23 1.72
CA PHE A 20 -11.03 -13.40 0.84
C PHE A 20 -10.13 -13.26 -0.39
N GLU A 21 -10.09 -12.10 -1.01
CA GLU A 21 -9.24 -11.83 -2.18
C GLU A 21 -7.76 -11.77 -1.77
N MET A 22 -7.44 -11.20 -0.62
CA MET A 22 -6.10 -11.22 -0.05
C MET A 22 -5.63 -12.64 0.24
N LYS A 23 -6.52 -13.51 0.74
CA LYS A 23 -6.20 -14.92 1.01
C LYS A 23 -5.87 -15.68 -0.27
N LYS A 24 -6.64 -15.49 -1.34
CA LYS A 24 -6.34 -16.05 -2.66
C LYS A 24 -4.97 -15.57 -3.16
N LEU A 25 -4.75 -14.26 -3.10
CA LEU A 25 -3.50 -13.65 -3.54
C LEU A 25 -2.30 -14.18 -2.74
N SER A 26 -2.43 -14.27 -1.41
CA SER A 26 -1.38 -14.79 -0.53
C SER A 26 -0.97 -16.22 -0.91
N GLN A 27 -1.95 -17.07 -1.25
CA GLN A 27 -1.69 -18.44 -1.70
C GLN A 27 -0.99 -18.49 -3.06
N LEU A 28 -1.42 -17.65 -4.03
CA LEU A 28 -0.82 -17.59 -5.36
C LEU A 28 0.61 -17.06 -5.33
N LEU A 29 0.86 -16.03 -4.54
CA LEU A 29 2.18 -15.40 -4.41
C LEU A 29 3.11 -16.15 -3.46
N GLN A 30 2.57 -16.99 -2.56
CA GLN A 30 3.28 -17.59 -1.43
C GLN A 30 3.95 -16.52 -0.54
N LYS A 31 3.23 -15.41 -0.31
CA LYS A 31 3.69 -14.23 0.45
C LYS A 31 2.60 -13.70 1.35
N ASN A 32 3.02 -12.97 2.39
CA ASN A 32 2.10 -12.19 3.20
C ASN A 32 1.50 -11.06 2.35
N VAL A 33 0.19 -10.90 2.45
CA VAL A 33 -0.56 -9.80 1.80
C VAL A 33 -1.13 -8.89 2.87
N ILE A 34 -0.96 -7.60 2.68
CA ILE A 34 -1.26 -6.58 3.68
C ILE A 34 -2.32 -5.64 3.11
N LEU A 35 -3.34 -5.36 3.90
CA LEU A 35 -4.29 -4.28 3.67
C LEU A 35 -3.84 -3.05 4.45
N CYS A 36 -3.69 -1.94 3.77
CA CYS A 36 -3.22 -0.69 4.36
C CYS A 36 -4.23 0.43 4.17
N VAL A 37 -4.30 1.33 5.14
CA VAL A 37 -5.09 2.58 5.06
C VAL A 37 -4.23 3.76 5.46
N LEU A 38 -4.58 4.94 4.94
CA LEU A 38 -3.95 6.19 5.33
C LEU A 38 -4.63 6.72 6.61
N ASN A 39 -3.84 6.99 7.63
CA ASN A 39 -4.24 7.62 8.89
C ASN A 39 -3.39 8.89 9.05
N GLU A 40 -3.98 10.05 8.75
CA GLU A 40 -3.27 11.34 8.70
C GLU A 40 -2.07 11.29 7.73
N ASP A 41 -0.84 11.41 8.24
CA ASP A 41 0.42 11.37 7.49
C ASP A 41 1.12 10.01 7.53
N LYS A 42 0.45 8.97 8.06
CA LYS A 42 0.98 7.63 8.21
C LYS A 42 0.11 6.60 7.51
N VAL A 43 0.74 5.55 7.07
CA VAL A 43 0.06 4.34 6.62
C VAL A 43 0.00 3.34 7.75
N MET A 44 -1.18 2.87 8.05
CA MET A 44 -1.43 1.83 9.04
C MET A 44 -1.72 0.51 8.34
N ASN A 45 -1.06 -0.56 8.81
CA ASN A 45 -1.40 -1.92 8.43
C ASN A 45 -2.72 -2.31 9.09
N LEU A 46 -3.80 -2.37 8.32
CA LEU A 46 -5.14 -2.63 8.81
C LEU A 46 -5.38 -4.12 9.03
N GLU A 47 -4.91 -4.96 8.10
CA GLU A 47 -5.04 -6.41 8.15
C GLU A 47 -3.83 -7.07 7.45
N CYS A 48 -3.47 -8.28 7.87
CA CYS A 48 -2.44 -9.08 7.23
C CYS A 48 -2.90 -10.52 7.07
N VAL A 49 -2.87 -11.03 5.85
CA VAL A 49 -3.01 -12.45 5.57
C VAL A 49 -1.63 -13.07 5.45
N GLU A 50 -1.27 -13.88 6.44
CA GLU A 50 0.01 -14.55 6.48
C GLU A 50 0.03 -15.82 5.62
N TYR A 51 1.14 -16.04 4.92
CA TYR A 51 1.42 -17.28 4.20
C TYR A 51 2.38 -18.16 4.99
N GLY A 52 1.89 -19.28 5.50
CA GLY A 52 2.69 -20.24 6.25
C GLY A 52 3.27 -19.66 7.56
N ASN A 53 4.11 -20.47 8.23
CA ASN A 53 4.75 -20.07 9.49
C ASN A 53 6.15 -19.47 9.32
N THR A 54 6.62 -19.29 8.09
CA THR A 54 8.02 -18.97 7.77
C THR A 54 8.21 -17.61 7.11
N SER A 55 7.24 -16.71 7.21
CA SER A 55 7.39 -15.39 6.61
C SER A 55 8.57 -14.63 7.22
N MET A 56 9.52 -14.22 6.37
CA MET A 56 10.67 -13.40 6.76
C MET A 56 10.24 -12.00 7.22
N PHE A 57 9.05 -11.55 6.82
CA PHE A 57 8.49 -10.27 7.20
C PHE A 57 7.30 -10.50 8.14
N ARG A 58 7.50 -10.28 9.43
CA ARG A 58 6.38 -10.21 10.38
C ARG A 58 5.72 -8.85 10.25
N VAL A 59 4.54 -8.85 9.69
CA VAL A 59 3.70 -7.66 9.59
C VAL A 59 2.79 -7.62 10.81
N LYS A 60 2.84 -6.52 11.55
CA LYS A 60 1.94 -6.31 12.69
C LYS A 60 0.77 -5.45 12.24
N THR A 61 -0.46 -5.91 12.47
CA THR A 61 -1.67 -5.10 12.37
C THR A 61 -1.58 -3.91 13.35
N GLY A 62 -2.01 -2.73 12.92
CA GLY A 62 -1.90 -1.49 13.70
C GLY A 62 -0.51 -0.83 13.65
N TYR A 63 0.48 -1.41 13.00
CA TYR A 63 1.77 -0.76 12.81
C TYR A 63 1.65 0.38 11.80
N GLU A 64 2.23 1.53 12.14
CA GLU A 64 2.21 2.74 11.32
C GLU A 64 3.59 3.11 10.81
N SER A 65 3.64 3.60 9.57
CA SER A 65 4.86 4.12 8.92
C SER A 65 4.56 5.42 8.19
N PRO A 66 5.52 6.34 8.03
CA PRO A 66 5.34 7.50 7.17
C PRO A 66 4.91 7.08 5.75
N TRP A 67 3.90 7.75 5.20
CA TRP A 67 3.30 7.36 3.92
C TRP A 67 4.30 7.30 2.77
N TYR A 68 5.27 8.22 2.73
CA TYR A 68 6.25 8.32 1.65
C TYR A 68 7.30 7.20 1.65
N LEU A 69 7.46 6.48 2.77
CA LEU A 69 8.37 5.34 2.94
C LEU A 69 7.73 3.99 2.61
N THR A 70 6.45 3.95 2.22
CA THR A 70 5.74 2.70 1.92
C THR A 70 5.14 2.71 0.53
N SER A 71 5.16 1.56 -0.16
CA SER A 71 4.47 1.41 -1.45
C SER A 71 2.96 1.68 -1.33
N ALA A 72 2.34 1.22 -0.22
CA ALA A 72 0.92 1.45 0.05
C ALA A 72 0.61 2.95 0.22
N GLY A 73 1.43 3.69 0.96
CA GLY A 73 1.23 5.13 1.16
C GLY A 73 1.36 5.91 -0.14
N ARG A 74 2.39 5.62 -0.93
CA ARG A 74 2.55 6.26 -2.24
C ARG A 74 1.42 5.89 -3.20
N ALA A 75 0.95 4.63 -3.18
CA ALA A 75 -0.20 4.21 -3.99
C ALA A 75 -1.47 4.98 -3.59
N ILE A 76 -1.75 5.13 -2.29
CA ILE A 76 -2.91 5.89 -1.82
C ILE A 76 -2.79 7.37 -2.17
N VAL A 77 -1.67 8.01 -1.78
CA VAL A 77 -1.48 9.46 -1.96
C VAL A 77 -1.45 9.85 -3.44
N SER A 78 -0.90 8.99 -4.33
CA SER A 78 -0.89 9.26 -5.77
C SER A 78 -2.31 9.41 -6.37
N MET A 79 -3.31 8.72 -5.79
CA MET A 79 -4.70 8.71 -6.25
C MET A 79 -5.61 9.71 -5.52
N MET A 80 -5.08 10.49 -4.59
CA MET A 80 -5.83 11.56 -3.94
C MET A 80 -6.09 12.73 -4.91
N ASP A 81 -7.06 13.58 -4.58
CA ASP A 81 -7.25 14.84 -5.28
C ASP A 81 -5.99 15.71 -5.20
N HIS A 82 -5.85 16.62 -6.18
CA HIS A 82 -4.65 17.44 -6.33
C HIS A 82 -4.31 18.22 -5.05
N GLY A 83 -5.29 18.88 -4.44
CA GLY A 83 -5.06 19.71 -3.24
C GLY A 83 -4.61 18.91 -2.02
N SER A 84 -5.24 17.74 -1.78
CA SER A 84 -4.86 16.82 -0.71
C SER A 84 -3.45 16.24 -0.95
N LYS A 85 -3.15 15.84 -2.19
CA LYS A 85 -1.83 15.31 -2.57
C LYS A 85 -0.72 16.34 -2.35
N GLU A 86 -0.89 17.59 -2.80
CA GLU A 86 0.10 18.64 -2.61
C GLU A 86 0.36 18.90 -1.11
N LYS A 87 -0.69 18.97 -0.29
CA LYS A 87 -0.53 19.10 1.18
C LYS A 87 0.30 17.98 1.79
N MET A 88 0.04 16.73 1.38
CA MET A 88 0.81 15.56 1.84
C MET A 88 2.29 15.69 1.47
N ILE A 89 2.59 16.13 0.24
CA ILE A 89 3.97 16.30 -0.22
C ILE A 89 4.66 17.44 0.52
N GLU A 90 3.98 18.58 0.68
CA GLU A 90 4.54 19.76 1.36
C GLU A 90 4.86 19.48 2.84
N SER A 91 3.99 18.76 3.54
CA SER A 91 4.17 18.42 4.95
C SER A 91 5.17 17.29 5.19
N ALA A 92 5.54 16.52 4.16
CA ALA A 92 6.44 15.37 4.32
C ALA A 92 7.87 15.81 4.71
N HIS A 93 8.40 15.21 5.77
CA HIS A 93 9.79 15.32 6.19
C HIS A 93 10.55 14.09 5.69
N LEU A 94 11.15 14.20 4.49
CA LEU A 94 11.79 13.08 3.81
C LEU A 94 13.12 12.73 4.48
N GLU A 95 13.25 11.50 5.01
CA GLU A 95 14.44 11.00 5.69
C GLU A 95 15.23 10.03 4.81
N PRO A 96 16.56 10.11 4.78
CA PRO A 96 17.43 9.17 4.09
C PRO A 96 17.60 7.89 4.91
N ILE A 97 16.76 6.89 4.70
CA ILE A 97 16.82 5.59 5.39
C ILE A 97 17.86 4.68 4.71
N THR A 98 17.88 4.68 3.38
CA THR A 98 18.86 3.96 2.57
C THR A 98 19.49 4.90 1.53
N LYS A 99 20.46 4.40 0.79
CA LYS A 99 21.05 5.15 -0.33
C LYS A 99 20.08 5.42 -1.48
N LYS A 100 18.97 4.65 -1.54
CA LYS A 100 17.93 4.79 -2.56
C LYS A 100 16.70 5.58 -2.10
N SER A 101 16.64 5.97 -0.83
CA SER A 101 15.51 6.76 -0.32
C SER A 101 15.36 8.07 -1.09
N ILE A 102 14.13 8.38 -1.47
CA ILE A 102 13.81 9.66 -2.09
C ILE A 102 13.79 10.73 -1.00
N ILE A 103 14.68 11.71 -1.11
CA ILE A 103 14.82 12.84 -0.17
C ILE A 103 14.47 14.20 -0.80
N ASP A 104 14.06 14.20 -2.06
CA ASP A 104 13.66 15.38 -2.81
C ASP A 104 12.16 15.32 -3.15
N LYS A 105 11.42 16.38 -2.80
CA LYS A 105 9.97 16.46 -3.04
C LYS A 105 9.59 16.52 -4.52
N VAL A 106 10.45 17.06 -5.38
CA VAL A 106 10.22 17.09 -6.84
C VAL A 106 10.33 15.68 -7.40
N VAL A 107 11.34 14.92 -6.96
CA VAL A 107 11.49 13.52 -7.33
C VAL A 107 10.32 12.70 -6.82
N LEU A 108 9.91 12.89 -5.55
CA LEU A 108 8.74 12.20 -4.97
C LEU A 108 7.47 12.50 -5.78
N LYS A 109 7.23 13.76 -6.17
CA LYS A 109 6.09 14.16 -6.99
C LYS A 109 6.09 13.48 -8.36
N SER A 110 7.26 13.37 -9.00
CA SER A 110 7.42 12.64 -10.25
C SER A 110 7.10 11.15 -10.09
N GLU A 111 7.56 10.52 -9.01
CA GLU A 111 7.22 9.11 -8.72
C GLU A 111 5.72 8.91 -8.48
N LEU A 112 5.06 9.80 -7.73
CA LEU A 112 3.60 9.73 -7.54
C LEU A 112 2.83 9.87 -8.86
N THR A 113 3.33 10.68 -9.80
CA THR A 113 2.74 10.81 -11.14
C THR A 113 2.87 9.51 -11.94
N LYS A 114 4.02 8.83 -11.87
CA LYS A 114 4.19 7.50 -12.48
C LYS A 114 3.22 6.48 -11.88
N VAL A 115 3.12 6.45 -10.53
CA VAL A 115 2.18 5.56 -9.82
C VAL A 115 0.75 5.82 -10.26
N GLN A 116 0.33 7.07 -10.41
CA GLN A 116 -0.99 7.45 -10.88
C GLN A 116 -1.28 6.94 -12.31
N THR A 117 -0.27 6.96 -13.18
CA THR A 117 -0.41 6.52 -14.57
C THR A 117 -0.46 4.99 -14.69
N GLN A 118 0.38 4.27 -13.93
CA GLN A 118 0.51 2.82 -14.04
C GLN A 118 -0.44 2.03 -13.12
N GLY A 119 -1.02 2.67 -12.08
CA GLY A 119 -1.99 2.06 -11.17
C GLY A 119 -1.38 1.24 -10.03
N TYR A 120 -0.07 1.24 -9.85
CA TYR A 120 0.62 0.56 -8.75
C TYR A 120 1.91 1.30 -8.37
N CYS A 121 2.39 1.07 -7.15
CA CYS A 121 3.66 1.60 -6.66
C CYS A 121 4.62 0.46 -6.34
N ILE A 122 5.86 0.55 -6.82
CA ILE A 122 6.97 -0.30 -6.38
C ILE A 122 7.96 0.57 -5.62
N LEU A 123 8.30 0.18 -4.39
CA LEU A 123 9.47 0.65 -3.67
C LEU A 123 10.62 -0.33 -3.87
N ASP A 124 11.76 0.16 -4.33
CA ASP A 124 12.96 -0.65 -4.57
C ASP A 124 14.09 -0.27 -3.64
N GLU A 125 14.19 -0.96 -2.51
CA GLU A 125 15.26 -0.79 -1.51
C GLU A 125 15.28 0.60 -0.83
N GLU A 126 14.19 1.36 -0.87
CA GLU A 126 14.14 2.70 -0.29
C GLU A 126 13.96 2.72 1.24
N LEU A 127 13.31 1.69 1.80
CA LEU A 127 13.11 1.52 3.23
C LEU A 127 14.12 0.55 3.87
N GLN A 128 14.53 -0.46 3.12
CA GLN A 128 15.48 -1.48 3.54
C GLN A 128 16.22 -2.03 2.33
N GLU A 129 17.54 -2.18 2.41
CA GLU A 129 18.37 -2.78 1.37
C GLU A 129 17.89 -4.21 1.05
N ASN A 130 17.94 -4.59 -0.22
CA ASN A 130 17.48 -5.88 -0.75
C ASN A 130 15.98 -6.19 -0.53
N VAL A 131 15.16 -5.20 -0.19
CA VAL A 131 13.72 -5.35 -0.01
C VAL A 131 12.97 -4.55 -1.06
N GLN A 132 12.00 -5.20 -1.70
CA GLN A 132 11.03 -4.56 -2.59
C GLN A 132 9.63 -4.65 -1.97
N GLY A 133 8.88 -3.54 -2.06
CA GLY A 133 7.47 -3.49 -1.71
C GLY A 133 6.65 -3.08 -2.93
N ILE A 134 5.47 -3.68 -3.10
CA ILE A 134 4.52 -3.26 -4.13
C ILE A 134 3.14 -3.09 -3.52
N ALA A 135 2.38 -2.12 -4.02
CA ALA A 135 1.00 -1.87 -3.61
C ALA A 135 0.14 -1.36 -4.75
N CYS A 136 -1.15 -1.72 -4.71
CA CYS A 136 -2.19 -1.22 -5.59
C CYS A 136 -3.29 -0.53 -4.76
N PRO A 137 -3.81 0.63 -5.20
CA PRO A 137 -4.85 1.37 -4.49
C PRO A 137 -6.20 0.66 -4.57
N ILE A 138 -7.03 0.82 -3.55
CA ILE A 138 -8.42 0.33 -3.46
C ILE A 138 -9.35 1.54 -3.41
N TYR A 139 -10.49 1.46 -4.10
CA TYR A 139 -11.44 2.55 -4.21
C TYR A 139 -12.82 2.17 -3.65
N ASP A 140 -13.54 3.16 -3.17
CA ASP A 140 -14.95 3.02 -2.80
C ASP A 140 -15.90 3.24 -4.00
N TYR A 141 -17.20 3.13 -3.76
CA TYR A 141 -18.24 3.34 -4.77
C TYR A 141 -18.29 4.76 -5.36
N CYS A 142 -17.62 5.73 -4.74
CA CYS A 142 -17.45 7.10 -5.27
C CYS A 142 -16.14 7.27 -6.06
N ASN A 143 -15.42 6.18 -6.37
CA ASN A 143 -14.07 6.21 -6.95
C ASN A 143 -13.04 6.98 -6.11
N LYS A 144 -13.27 7.12 -4.81
CA LYS A 144 -12.32 7.71 -3.88
C LYS A 144 -11.38 6.62 -3.37
N VAL A 145 -10.07 6.86 -3.39
CA VAL A 145 -9.08 5.95 -2.81
C VAL A 145 -9.30 5.85 -1.30
N ILE A 146 -9.39 4.62 -0.79
CA ILE A 146 -9.69 4.34 0.63
C ILE A 146 -8.64 3.49 1.31
N GLY A 147 -7.76 2.86 0.55
CA GLY A 147 -6.71 2.00 1.06
C GLY A 147 -5.84 1.47 -0.07
N ALA A 148 -5.00 0.50 0.26
CA ALA A 148 -4.19 -0.22 -0.70
C ALA A 148 -3.96 -1.66 -0.24
N VAL A 149 -3.85 -2.59 -1.20
CA VAL A 149 -3.37 -3.95 -0.97
C VAL A 149 -1.90 -4.03 -1.39
N ALA A 150 -1.08 -4.67 -0.58
CA ALA A 150 0.37 -4.67 -0.73
C ALA A 150 1.00 -6.01 -0.38
N PHE A 151 2.21 -6.26 -0.87
CA PHE A 151 3.12 -7.27 -0.34
C PHE A 151 4.57 -6.80 -0.42
N THR A 152 5.43 -7.49 0.33
CA THR A 152 6.87 -7.21 0.38
C THR A 152 7.65 -8.49 0.06
N THR A 153 8.81 -8.33 -0.59
CA THR A 153 9.65 -9.46 -1.00
C THR A 153 11.13 -9.13 -0.91
N ILE A 154 11.98 -10.17 -0.91
CA ILE A 154 13.44 -10.05 -1.01
C ILE A 154 13.83 -9.97 -2.48
N LYS A 155 14.46 -8.88 -2.88
CA LYS A 155 14.80 -8.58 -4.27
C LYS A 155 15.72 -9.63 -4.92
N THR A 156 16.75 -10.05 -4.22
CA THR A 156 17.77 -10.98 -4.79
C THR A 156 17.25 -12.40 -4.98
N SER A 157 16.34 -12.87 -4.13
CA SER A 157 15.84 -14.24 -4.19
C SER A 157 14.47 -14.37 -4.87
N GLN A 158 13.65 -13.33 -4.76
CA GLN A 158 12.26 -13.33 -5.25
C GLN A 158 11.86 -11.93 -5.74
N PRO A 159 12.45 -11.42 -6.84
CA PRO A 159 12.12 -10.09 -7.35
C PRO A 159 10.66 -10.01 -7.78
N ILE A 160 10.09 -8.81 -7.75
CA ILE A 160 8.74 -8.55 -8.26
C ILE A 160 8.73 -8.75 -9.77
N THR A 161 7.86 -9.63 -10.26
CA THR A 161 7.68 -9.94 -11.68
C THR A 161 6.42 -9.28 -12.24
N SER A 162 6.29 -9.23 -13.57
CA SER A 162 5.05 -8.77 -14.24
C SER A 162 3.82 -9.57 -13.81
N ASP A 163 3.96 -10.88 -13.59
CA ASP A 163 2.87 -11.73 -13.12
C ASP A 163 2.44 -11.36 -11.69
N ASN A 164 3.40 -11.05 -10.81
CA ASN A 164 3.11 -10.59 -9.46
C ASN A 164 2.34 -9.25 -9.47
N ILE A 165 2.73 -8.34 -10.37
CA ILE A 165 2.03 -7.05 -10.56
C ILE A 165 0.60 -7.30 -11.02
N GLN A 166 0.40 -8.16 -12.04
CA GLN A 166 -0.92 -8.46 -12.57
C GLN A 166 -1.84 -9.13 -11.54
N LEU A 167 -1.31 -10.08 -10.75
CA LEU A 167 -2.05 -10.71 -9.65
C LEU A 167 -2.49 -9.69 -8.60
N LEU A 168 -1.63 -8.75 -8.24
CA LEU A 168 -1.95 -7.71 -7.27
C LEU A 168 -2.99 -6.72 -7.82
N LEU A 169 -2.87 -6.30 -9.09
CA LEU A 169 -3.85 -5.45 -9.77
C LEU A 169 -5.23 -6.12 -9.80
N ASN A 170 -5.29 -7.42 -10.13
CA ASN A 170 -6.54 -8.19 -10.16
C ASN A 170 -7.17 -8.28 -8.76
N CYS A 171 -6.36 -8.49 -7.71
CA CYS A 171 -6.82 -8.51 -6.33
C CYS A 171 -7.40 -7.14 -5.91
N SER A 172 -6.65 -6.06 -6.17
CA SER A 172 -7.11 -4.69 -5.89
C SER A 172 -8.43 -4.37 -6.59
N LYS A 173 -8.55 -4.76 -7.87
CA LYS A 173 -9.78 -4.59 -8.64
C LYS A 173 -10.94 -5.39 -8.04
N ALA A 174 -10.74 -6.67 -7.71
CA ALA A 174 -11.78 -7.51 -7.12
C ALA A 174 -12.28 -6.95 -5.77
N ILE A 175 -11.37 -6.43 -4.93
CA ILE A 175 -11.76 -5.77 -3.68
C ILE A 175 -12.58 -4.50 -3.98
N THR A 176 -12.12 -3.65 -4.90
CA THR A 176 -12.83 -2.43 -5.32
C THR A 176 -14.24 -2.75 -5.85
N ASP A 177 -14.35 -3.73 -6.76
CA ASP A 177 -15.63 -4.15 -7.35
C ASP A 177 -16.62 -4.67 -6.26
N SER A 178 -16.11 -5.31 -5.20
CA SER A 178 -16.95 -5.81 -4.10
C SER A 178 -17.47 -4.71 -3.16
N LEU A 179 -16.88 -3.50 -3.22
CA LEU A 179 -17.27 -2.34 -2.43
C LEU A 179 -18.25 -1.42 -3.16
N GLN A 180 -18.51 -1.67 -4.44
CA GLN A 180 -19.47 -0.94 -5.30
C GLN A 180 -20.85 -1.57 -5.24
#